data_e1433a01fa723f184d433818ddd4bd0f
#
_entry.id   e1433a01fa723f184d433818ddd4bd0f
#
_cell.length_a   1.000
_cell.length_b   1.000
_cell.length_c   1.000
_cell.angle_alpha   90.00
_cell.angle_beta   90.00
_cell.angle_gamma   90.00
#
_symmetry.space_group_name_H-M   'P 1'
#
loop_
_entity.id
_entity.type
_entity.pdbx_description
1 polymer ?
#
loop_
_entity_poly.entity_id
_entity_poly.type
_entity_poly.pdbx_seq_one_letter_code
_entity_poly.pdbx_strand_id
1 'polypeptide(L)'
;MQDINVVAVHDLFRTIDLIGVLLNGILGGKLARQKHFDAVGFVILAVMSAMAGGIIRDVMLQTPPVAITDPLYISTALVGAAIAFFWKLKNRFWVVALIVADGVVLGAWAATGAMKTMSFGYGVMPALLLGITTAIGGGMIRDITAGNVPTVFGGNNLYATPALVSAGIMVTMYSLGLPMWGMVLATVIGSSFTVLAHWRKWQLPVHTDWSLSITPAQLRRLLNTRSGFPHRGGNPPEDLANLKRELDEVDEEN
;
A
#
# COMPACT_ATOMS: atom_id res chain seq x y z
N MET A 1 32.38 -13.45 14.81
CA MET A 1 32.10 -12.40 13.80
C MET A 1 30.72 -12.49 13.20
N GLN A 2 30.11 -13.67 13.02
CA GLN A 2 28.74 -13.80 12.51
C GLN A 2 27.69 -13.21 13.46
N ASP A 3 27.82 -13.40 14.76
CA ASP A 3 26.85 -12.93 15.76
C ASP A 3 26.79 -11.41 15.89
N ILE A 4 27.92 -10.72 15.74
CA ILE A 4 27.99 -9.24 15.78
C ILE A 4 27.24 -8.63 14.58
N ASN A 5 27.32 -9.25 13.40
CA ASN A 5 26.61 -8.77 12.22
C ASN A 5 25.08 -8.95 12.34
N VAL A 6 24.62 -10.04 12.97
CA VAL A 6 23.19 -10.30 13.16
C VAL A 6 22.56 -9.31 14.14
N VAL A 7 23.24 -9.01 15.26
CA VAL A 7 22.77 -8.04 16.25
C VAL A 7 22.74 -6.63 15.66
N ALA A 8 23.80 -6.22 14.97
CA ALA A 8 23.86 -4.89 14.34
C ALA A 8 22.77 -4.70 13.26
N VAL A 9 22.47 -5.75 12.50
CA VAL A 9 21.37 -5.74 11.52
C VAL A 9 20.03 -5.57 12.21
N HIS A 10 19.76 -6.33 13.27
CA HIS A 10 18.52 -6.26 14.03
C HIS A 10 18.31 -4.85 14.64
N ASP A 11 19.35 -4.27 15.24
CA ASP A 11 19.28 -2.95 15.85
C ASP A 11 19.07 -1.85 14.82
N LEU A 12 19.67 -1.97 13.64
CA LEU A 12 19.45 -1.05 12.53
C LEU A 12 17.98 -1.09 12.07
N PHE A 13 17.42 -2.28 11.88
CA PHE A 13 16.01 -2.46 11.49
C PHE A 13 15.08 -1.85 12.53
N ARG A 14 15.31 -2.14 13.81
CA ARG A 14 14.51 -1.60 14.91
C ARG A 14 14.57 -0.07 14.95
N THR A 15 15.75 0.50 14.77
CA THR A 15 15.94 1.96 14.77
C THR A 15 15.18 2.63 13.62
N ILE A 16 15.30 2.08 12.40
CA ILE A 16 14.57 2.58 11.22
C ILE A 16 13.06 2.46 11.45
N ASP A 17 12.60 1.36 12.02
CA ASP A 17 11.18 1.12 12.32
C ASP A 17 10.65 2.12 13.35
N LEU A 18 11.37 2.39 14.43
CA LEU A 18 11.01 3.39 15.44
C LEU A 18 10.98 4.82 14.87
N ILE A 19 11.90 5.17 13.99
CA ILE A 19 11.85 6.45 13.26
C ILE A 19 10.57 6.52 12.42
N GLY A 20 10.21 5.44 11.74
CA GLY A 20 8.96 5.33 10.99
C GLY A 20 7.72 5.52 11.87
N VAL A 21 7.70 4.90 13.05
CA VAL A 21 6.63 5.03 14.06
C VAL A 21 6.51 6.48 14.52
N LEU A 22 7.63 7.15 14.84
CA LEU A 22 7.65 8.57 15.22
C LEU A 22 7.02 9.46 14.15
N LEU A 23 7.48 9.30 12.91
CA LEU A 23 7.05 10.11 11.77
C LEU A 23 5.56 9.89 11.45
N ASN A 24 5.09 8.65 11.46
CA ASN A 24 3.67 8.35 11.25
C ASN A 24 2.79 8.77 12.43
N GLY A 25 3.30 8.75 13.66
CA GLY A 25 2.64 9.36 14.80
C GLY A 25 2.42 10.86 14.62
N ILE A 26 3.45 11.57 14.11
CA ILE A 26 3.36 13.00 13.76
C ILE A 26 2.33 13.22 12.63
N LEU A 27 2.34 12.39 11.58
CA LEU A 27 1.40 12.49 10.46
C LEU A 27 -0.05 12.25 10.90
N GLY A 28 -0.28 11.23 11.74
CA GLY A 28 -1.59 10.95 12.34
C GLY A 28 -2.07 12.10 13.21
N GLY A 29 -1.21 12.62 14.09
CA GLY A 29 -1.51 13.78 14.92
C GLY A 29 -1.78 15.05 14.10
N LYS A 30 -1.02 15.30 13.03
CA LYS A 30 -1.29 16.43 12.11
C LYS A 30 -2.70 16.32 11.50
N LEU A 31 -3.13 15.13 11.09
CA LEU A 31 -4.47 14.90 10.54
C LEU A 31 -5.55 15.06 11.62
N ALA A 32 -5.33 14.54 12.84
CA ALA A 32 -6.24 14.72 13.97
C ALA A 32 -6.48 16.20 14.28
N ARG A 33 -5.41 17.02 14.23
CA ARG A 33 -5.50 18.46 14.38
C ARG A 33 -6.34 19.12 13.28
N GLN A 34 -6.21 18.68 12.02
CA GLN A 34 -6.98 19.21 10.90
C GLN A 34 -8.48 18.87 11.02
N LYS A 35 -8.78 17.73 11.64
CA LYS A 35 -10.14 17.24 11.87
C LYS A 35 -10.73 17.74 13.21
N HIS A 36 -9.99 18.56 13.97
CA HIS A 36 -10.42 19.08 15.27
C HIS A 36 -10.81 17.99 16.28
N PHE A 37 -10.10 16.87 16.28
CA PHE A 37 -10.31 15.81 17.27
C PHE A 37 -9.93 16.28 18.67
N ASP A 38 -10.62 15.74 19.67
CA ASP A 38 -10.26 15.95 21.08
C ASP A 38 -8.92 15.26 21.42
N ALA A 39 -8.43 15.43 22.63
CA ALA A 39 -7.13 14.90 23.04
C ALA A 39 -7.05 13.37 22.93
N VAL A 40 -8.14 12.66 23.23
CA VAL A 40 -8.20 11.20 23.17
C VAL A 40 -8.20 10.73 21.73
N GLY A 41 -9.08 11.27 20.88
CA GLY A 41 -9.13 10.97 19.46
C GLY A 41 -7.82 11.31 18.74
N PHE A 42 -7.15 12.40 19.18
CA PHE A 42 -5.84 12.79 18.67
C PHE A 42 -4.78 11.70 18.92
N VAL A 43 -4.67 11.23 20.17
CA VAL A 43 -3.71 10.19 20.54
C VAL A 43 -4.03 8.87 19.83
N ILE A 44 -5.31 8.47 19.81
CA ILE A 44 -5.74 7.24 19.13
C ILE A 44 -5.36 7.27 17.65
N LEU A 45 -5.68 8.36 16.93
CA LEU A 45 -5.37 8.47 15.52
C LEU A 45 -3.86 8.45 15.24
N ALA A 46 -3.07 9.11 16.08
CA ALA A 46 -1.61 9.12 15.96
C ALA A 46 -1.02 7.71 16.17
N VAL A 47 -1.45 6.99 17.21
CA VAL A 47 -1.00 5.63 17.51
C VAL A 47 -1.42 4.65 16.42
N MET A 48 -2.69 4.70 15.96
CA MET A 48 -3.17 3.87 14.86
C MET A 48 -2.39 4.13 13.58
N SER A 49 -2.15 5.39 13.23
CA SER A 49 -1.34 5.74 12.05
C SER A 49 0.07 5.17 12.12
N ALA A 50 0.67 5.19 13.32
CA ALA A 50 2.05 4.78 13.53
C ALA A 50 2.26 3.25 13.50
N MET A 51 1.26 2.46 13.88
CA MET A 51 1.47 1.06 14.24
C MET A 51 0.58 0.09 13.46
N ALA A 52 -0.53 0.54 12.86
CA ALA A 52 -1.52 -0.38 12.32
C ALA A 52 -0.99 -1.27 11.19
N GLY A 53 -0.13 -0.76 10.31
CA GLY A 53 0.49 -1.56 9.24
C GLY A 53 1.34 -2.71 9.78
N GLY A 54 2.15 -2.43 10.81
CA GLY A 54 2.96 -3.45 11.50
C GLY A 54 2.10 -4.46 12.27
N ILE A 55 1.03 -4.00 12.92
CA ILE A 55 0.09 -4.89 13.63
C ILE A 55 -0.59 -5.84 12.64
N ILE A 56 -1.11 -5.34 11.51
CA ILE A 56 -1.72 -6.18 10.48
C ILE A 56 -0.74 -7.24 9.99
N ARG A 57 0.49 -6.84 9.65
CA ARG A 57 1.55 -7.77 9.26
C ARG A 57 1.78 -8.86 10.29
N ASP A 58 1.98 -8.47 11.55
CA ASP A 58 2.34 -9.40 12.61
C ASP A 58 1.20 -10.39 12.91
N VAL A 59 -0.05 -9.91 12.90
CA VAL A 59 -1.25 -10.76 13.02
C VAL A 59 -1.34 -11.76 11.86
N MET A 60 -1.10 -11.33 10.63
CA MET A 60 -1.10 -12.23 9.46
C MET A 60 0.03 -13.26 9.52
N LEU A 61 1.17 -12.91 10.11
CA LEU A 61 2.29 -13.83 10.35
C LEU A 61 2.10 -14.70 11.61
N GLN A 62 0.96 -14.55 12.30
CA GLN A 62 0.65 -15.26 13.57
C GLN A 62 1.73 -15.02 14.64
N THR A 63 2.29 -13.82 14.67
CA THR A 63 3.26 -13.40 15.68
C THR A 63 2.67 -12.32 16.58
N PRO A 64 3.07 -12.25 17.85
CA PRO A 64 2.67 -11.13 18.69
C PRO A 64 3.11 -9.80 18.06
N PRO A 65 2.20 -8.82 17.90
CA PRO A 65 2.58 -7.52 17.34
C PRO A 65 3.69 -6.85 18.14
N VAL A 66 4.71 -6.33 17.45
CA VAL A 66 5.83 -5.60 18.07
C VAL A 66 5.32 -4.42 18.90
N ALA A 67 4.22 -3.83 18.49
CA ALA A 67 3.49 -2.81 19.23
C ALA A 67 3.17 -3.18 20.68
N ILE A 68 2.99 -4.45 20.97
CA ILE A 68 2.65 -4.96 22.33
C ILE A 68 3.89 -5.49 23.03
N THR A 69 4.82 -6.10 22.29
CA THR A 69 6.00 -6.77 22.88
C THR A 69 7.13 -5.81 23.21
N ASP A 70 7.21 -4.66 22.52
CA ASP A 70 8.23 -3.65 22.76
C ASP A 70 7.60 -2.30 23.14
N PRO A 71 7.67 -1.89 24.43
CA PRO A 71 7.08 -0.63 24.90
C PRO A 71 7.60 0.63 24.20
N LEU A 72 8.79 0.56 23.57
CA LEU A 72 9.36 1.71 22.85
C LEU A 72 8.50 2.11 21.67
N TYR A 73 7.78 1.17 21.04
CA TYR A 73 6.91 1.50 19.90
C TYR A 73 5.74 2.40 20.31
N ILE A 74 5.02 2.03 21.37
CA ILE A 74 3.92 2.86 21.89
C ILE A 74 4.45 4.21 22.39
N SER A 75 5.55 4.19 23.15
CA SER A 75 6.17 5.42 23.66
C SER A 75 6.58 6.37 22.53
N THR A 76 7.18 5.84 21.46
CA THR A 76 7.59 6.60 20.29
C THR A 76 6.39 7.17 19.52
N ALA A 77 5.31 6.40 19.37
CA ALA A 77 4.08 6.88 18.77
C ALA A 77 3.45 8.03 19.58
N LEU A 78 3.46 7.90 20.92
CA LEU A 78 2.98 8.96 21.82
C LEU A 78 3.85 10.23 21.77
N VAL A 79 5.17 10.09 21.65
CA VAL A 79 6.07 11.22 21.43
C VAL A 79 5.74 11.89 20.09
N GLY A 80 5.51 11.15 19.04
CA GLY A 80 5.06 11.68 17.74
C GLY A 80 3.74 12.45 17.86
N ALA A 81 2.76 11.88 18.58
CA ALA A 81 1.50 12.54 18.89
C ALA A 81 1.71 13.86 19.65
N ALA A 82 2.56 13.86 20.70
CA ALA A 82 2.88 15.04 21.49
C ALA A 82 3.53 16.13 20.64
N ILE A 83 4.50 15.78 19.78
CA ILE A 83 5.13 16.71 18.85
C ILE A 83 4.05 17.36 17.96
N ALA A 84 3.17 16.58 17.35
CA ALA A 84 2.12 17.10 16.50
C ALA A 84 1.07 17.90 17.29
N PHE A 85 0.85 17.59 18.58
CA PHE A 85 -0.07 18.32 19.45
C PHE A 85 0.45 19.69 19.83
N PHE A 86 1.72 19.83 20.19
CA PHE A 86 2.29 21.10 20.65
C PHE A 86 2.83 21.96 19.51
N TRP A 87 3.30 21.36 18.42
CA TRP A 87 3.89 22.08 17.29
C TRP A 87 2.93 22.26 16.11
N LYS A 88 2.77 23.51 15.65
CA LYS A 88 2.01 23.82 14.42
C LYS A 88 2.92 23.66 13.21
N LEU A 89 2.94 22.45 12.62
CA LEU A 89 3.76 22.09 11.46
C LEU A 89 3.16 22.65 10.14
N LYS A 90 3.01 23.98 10.03
CA LYS A 90 2.35 24.65 8.88
C LYS A 90 3.33 25.23 7.86
N ASN A 91 4.60 25.46 8.22
CA ASN A 91 5.58 26.06 7.33
C ASN A 91 5.89 25.15 6.15
N ARG A 92 6.19 25.72 4.97
CA ARG A 92 6.56 25.00 3.75
C ARG A 92 7.70 23.99 3.98
N PHE A 93 8.66 24.32 4.81
CA PHE A 93 9.74 23.41 5.21
C PHE A 93 9.18 22.12 5.84
N TRP A 94 8.29 22.23 6.84
CA TRP A 94 7.70 21.06 7.48
C TRP A 94 6.82 20.23 6.55
N VAL A 95 6.11 20.88 5.62
CA VAL A 95 5.30 20.17 4.63
C VAL A 95 6.19 19.30 3.74
N VAL A 96 7.28 19.87 3.20
CA VAL A 96 8.23 19.13 2.36
C VAL A 96 8.95 18.06 3.17
N ALA A 97 9.42 18.38 4.38
CA ALA A 97 10.09 17.44 5.26
C ALA A 97 9.20 16.22 5.58
N LEU A 98 7.92 16.42 5.86
CA LEU A 98 6.98 15.34 6.13
C LEU A 98 6.69 14.49 4.89
N ILE A 99 6.64 15.08 3.68
CA ILE A 99 6.47 14.32 2.43
C ILE A 99 7.69 13.43 2.18
N VAL A 100 8.90 13.97 2.36
CA VAL A 100 10.13 13.19 2.20
C VAL A 100 10.21 12.10 3.27
N ALA A 101 9.90 12.43 4.51
CA ALA A 101 9.87 11.50 5.63
C ALA A 101 8.87 10.36 5.40
N ASP A 102 7.66 10.65 4.92
CA ASP A 102 6.65 9.65 4.57
C ASP A 102 7.16 8.72 3.46
N GLY A 103 7.83 9.25 2.44
CA GLY A 103 8.45 8.44 1.39
C GLY A 103 9.56 7.52 1.92
N VAL A 104 10.39 7.99 2.86
CA VAL A 104 11.44 7.16 3.50
C VAL A 104 10.80 6.03 4.32
N VAL A 105 9.79 6.36 5.12
CA VAL A 105 9.07 5.37 5.93
C VAL A 105 8.39 4.33 5.05
N LEU A 106 7.73 4.77 3.97
CA LEU A 106 7.07 3.87 3.02
C LEU A 106 8.05 2.84 2.44
N GLY A 107 9.23 3.30 1.97
CA GLY A 107 10.27 2.41 1.44
C GLY A 107 10.82 1.45 2.50
N ALA A 108 11.12 1.96 3.69
CA ALA A 108 11.65 1.17 4.80
C ALA A 108 10.64 0.12 5.29
N TRP A 109 9.37 0.49 5.45
CA TRP A 109 8.35 -0.42 5.92
C TRP A 109 7.95 -1.47 4.89
N ALA A 110 7.96 -1.13 3.60
CA ALA A 110 7.78 -2.13 2.55
C ALA A 110 8.91 -3.17 2.58
N ALA A 111 10.16 -2.72 2.74
CA ALA A 111 11.31 -3.61 2.87
C ALA A 111 11.25 -4.47 4.14
N THR A 112 10.97 -3.85 5.31
CA THR A 112 10.87 -4.56 6.60
C THR A 112 9.76 -5.62 6.57
N GLY A 113 8.59 -5.28 6.02
CA GLY A 113 7.46 -6.20 5.89
C GLY A 113 7.80 -7.39 5.00
N ALA A 114 8.40 -7.15 3.84
CA ALA A 114 8.83 -8.19 2.91
C ALA A 114 9.92 -9.08 3.53
N MET A 115 10.94 -8.49 4.16
CA MET A 115 12.02 -9.23 4.81
C MET A 115 11.50 -10.11 5.94
N LYS A 116 10.68 -9.58 6.84
CA LYS A 116 10.10 -10.35 7.95
C LYS A 116 9.31 -11.53 7.41
N THR A 117 8.52 -11.35 6.38
CA THR A 117 7.73 -12.42 5.76
C THR A 117 8.62 -13.52 5.17
N MET A 118 9.69 -13.15 4.46
CA MET A 118 10.67 -14.11 3.93
C MET A 118 11.41 -14.87 5.04
N SER A 119 11.76 -14.20 6.14
CA SER A 119 12.45 -14.83 7.28
C SER A 119 11.59 -15.87 8.01
N PHE A 120 10.27 -15.78 7.90
CA PHE A 120 9.31 -16.79 8.38
C PHE A 120 9.12 -17.95 7.39
N GLY A 121 9.86 -17.99 6.29
CA GLY A 121 9.79 -19.06 5.28
C GLY A 121 8.65 -18.94 4.29
N TYR A 122 7.91 -17.84 4.29
CA TYR A 122 6.87 -17.59 3.27
C TYR A 122 7.51 -17.21 1.92
N GLY A 123 6.80 -17.51 0.84
CA GLY A 123 7.26 -17.24 -0.52
C GLY A 123 7.19 -15.76 -0.93
N VAL A 124 7.58 -15.50 -2.19
CA VAL A 124 7.67 -14.16 -2.78
C VAL A 124 6.33 -13.40 -2.74
N MET A 125 5.23 -14.03 -3.13
CA MET A 125 3.92 -13.36 -3.19
C MET A 125 3.41 -12.88 -1.83
N PRO A 126 3.42 -13.70 -0.76
CA PRO A 126 3.12 -13.22 0.59
C PRO A 126 4.07 -12.11 1.05
N ALA A 127 5.36 -12.18 0.71
CA ALA A 127 6.33 -11.15 1.09
C ALA A 127 6.04 -9.81 0.42
N LEU A 128 5.68 -9.80 -0.87
CA LEU A 128 5.25 -8.59 -1.57
C LEU A 128 3.97 -8.02 -0.95
N LEU A 129 2.96 -8.87 -0.71
CA LEU A 129 1.68 -8.46 -0.12
C LEU A 129 1.89 -7.83 1.27
N LEU A 130 2.61 -8.51 2.17
CA LEU A 130 2.83 -8.01 3.52
C LEU A 130 3.79 -6.82 3.57
N GLY A 131 4.73 -6.72 2.62
CA GLY A 131 5.56 -5.53 2.44
C GLY A 131 4.70 -4.31 2.11
N ILE A 132 3.84 -4.41 1.10
CA ILE A 132 2.92 -3.33 0.72
C ILE A 132 1.98 -3.01 1.89
N THR A 133 1.34 -4.03 2.49
CA THR A 133 0.39 -3.84 3.60
C THR A 133 1.05 -3.16 4.80
N THR A 134 2.29 -3.50 5.12
CA THR A 134 3.05 -2.85 6.20
C THR A 134 3.26 -1.36 5.91
N ALA A 135 3.65 -1.04 4.67
CA ALA A 135 3.96 0.33 4.27
C ALA A 135 2.74 1.25 4.23
N ILE A 136 1.62 0.76 3.67
CA ILE A 136 0.43 1.59 3.44
C ILE A 136 -0.64 1.46 4.52
N GLY A 137 -0.62 0.38 5.30
CA GLY A 137 -1.70 0.01 6.23
C GLY A 137 -1.95 1.06 7.31
N GLY A 138 -0.88 1.64 7.88
CA GLY A 138 -1.01 2.71 8.86
C GLY A 138 -1.71 3.96 8.30
N GLY A 139 -1.29 4.38 7.10
CA GLY A 139 -1.91 5.49 6.37
C GLY A 139 -3.36 5.22 5.99
N MET A 140 -3.67 4.01 5.52
CA MET A 140 -5.05 3.61 5.20
C MET A 140 -5.97 3.68 6.41
N ILE A 141 -5.56 3.07 7.52
CA ILE A 141 -6.37 3.06 8.75
C ILE A 141 -6.54 4.49 9.28
N ARG A 142 -5.48 5.29 9.28
CA ARG A 142 -5.53 6.72 9.62
C ARG A 142 -6.58 7.46 8.80
N ASP A 143 -6.54 7.31 7.47
CA ASP A 143 -7.42 8.04 6.56
C ASP A 143 -8.88 7.60 6.75
N ILE A 144 -9.15 6.29 6.83
CA ILE A 144 -10.49 5.73 7.09
C ILE A 144 -11.05 6.24 8.42
N THR A 145 -10.25 6.17 9.49
CA THR A 145 -10.66 6.62 10.83
C THR A 145 -10.96 8.12 10.85
N ALA A 146 -10.24 8.91 10.04
CA ALA A 146 -10.48 10.34 9.88
C ALA A 146 -11.62 10.68 8.91
N GLY A 147 -12.33 9.69 8.35
CA GLY A 147 -13.42 9.89 7.40
C GLY A 147 -12.95 10.36 6.02
N ASN A 148 -11.72 10.05 5.63
CA ASN A 148 -11.17 10.33 4.31
C ASN A 148 -11.12 9.07 3.46
N VAL A 149 -11.20 9.24 2.14
CA VAL A 149 -10.83 8.16 1.21
C VAL A 149 -9.31 7.98 1.29
N PRO A 150 -8.80 6.76 1.56
CA PRO A 150 -7.37 6.53 1.65
C PRO A 150 -6.62 6.95 0.38
N THR A 151 -5.47 7.58 0.57
CA THR A 151 -4.65 8.11 -0.54
C THR A 151 -4.13 7.03 -1.49
N VAL A 152 -4.16 5.77 -1.08
CA VAL A 152 -3.78 4.62 -1.91
C VAL A 152 -4.82 4.29 -3.00
N PHE A 153 -6.08 4.66 -2.81
CA PHE A 153 -7.15 4.46 -3.79
C PHE A 153 -7.21 5.67 -4.74
N GLY A 154 -7.11 5.42 -6.01
CA GLY A 154 -7.19 6.28 -7.19
C GLY A 154 -7.30 7.81 -7.09
N GLY A 155 -6.79 8.50 -8.12
CA GLY A 155 -6.84 9.97 -8.20
C GLY A 155 -5.74 10.72 -7.40
N ASN A 156 -4.94 10.01 -6.60
CA ASN A 156 -3.80 10.54 -5.88
C ASN A 156 -2.47 10.13 -6.52
N ASN A 157 -1.37 10.74 -6.05
CA ASN A 157 -0.03 10.36 -6.49
C ASN A 157 0.26 8.89 -6.18
N LEU A 158 1.16 8.27 -6.97
CA LEU A 158 1.59 6.89 -6.76
C LEU A 158 2.08 6.69 -5.33
N TYR A 159 1.44 5.77 -4.61
CA TYR A 159 1.79 5.44 -3.23
C TYR A 159 2.04 3.94 -3.04
N ALA A 160 1.13 3.09 -3.51
CA ALA A 160 1.31 1.64 -3.45
C ALA A 160 2.38 1.12 -4.41
N THR A 161 2.57 1.76 -5.57
CA THR A 161 3.57 1.35 -6.58
C THR A 161 5.00 1.46 -6.05
N PRO A 162 5.45 2.59 -5.43
CA PRO A 162 6.74 2.64 -4.76
C PRO A 162 6.92 1.60 -3.66
N ALA A 163 5.88 1.29 -2.87
CA ALA A 163 5.92 0.25 -1.86
C ALA A 163 6.14 -1.14 -2.49
N LEU A 164 5.46 -1.44 -3.59
CA LEU A 164 5.66 -2.69 -4.35
C LEU A 164 7.10 -2.81 -4.87
N VAL A 165 7.66 -1.73 -5.43
CA VAL A 165 9.04 -1.71 -5.93
C VAL A 165 10.02 -1.95 -4.78
N SER A 166 9.85 -1.27 -3.63
CA SER A 166 10.68 -1.49 -2.44
C SER A 166 10.61 -2.93 -1.93
N ALA A 167 9.40 -3.48 -1.80
CA ALA A 167 9.22 -4.88 -1.40
C ALA A 167 9.88 -5.84 -2.39
N GLY A 168 9.77 -5.59 -3.71
CA GLY A 168 10.40 -6.39 -4.75
C GLY A 168 11.93 -6.37 -4.68
N ILE A 169 12.53 -5.19 -4.47
CA ILE A 169 13.98 -5.07 -4.26
C ILE A 169 14.41 -5.86 -3.04
N MET A 170 13.66 -5.72 -1.92
CA MET A 170 13.99 -6.45 -0.69
C MET A 170 13.92 -7.96 -0.88
N VAL A 171 12.86 -8.48 -1.50
CA VAL A 171 12.70 -9.91 -1.79
C VAL A 171 13.87 -10.43 -2.65
N THR A 172 14.24 -9.70 -3.69
CA THR A 172 15.35 -10.06 -4.57
C THR A 172 16.68 -10.11 -3.81
N MET A 173 16.98 -9.06 -3.04
CA MET A 173 18.23 -8.98 -2.27
C MET A 173 18.28 -10.03 -1.14
N TYR A 174 17.15 -10.31 -0.50
CA TYR A 174 17.05 -11.38 0.50
C TYR A 174 17.34 -12.75 -0.12
N SER A 175 16.79 -13.03 -1.30
CA SER A 175 17.04 -14.28 -2.03
C SER A 175 18.50 -14.44 -2.48
N LEU A 176 19.21 -13.33 -2.68
CA LEU A 176 20.66 -13.31 -2.98
C LEU A 176 21.54 -13.40 -1.71
N GLY A 177 20.95 -13.50 -0.51
CA GLY A 177 21.70 -13.54 0.76
C GLY A 177 22.25 -12.17 1.19
N LEU A 178 21.75 -11.07 0.66
CA LEU A 178 22.20 -9.70 0.90
C LEU A 178 21.12 -8.82 1.58
N PRO A 179 20.51 -9.24 2.72
CA PRO A 179 19.37 -8.53 3.32
C PRO A 179 19.71 -7.10 3.76
N MET A 180 20.93 -6.83 4.20
CA MET A 180 21.36 -5.49 4.61
C MET A 180 21.36 -4.51 3.43
N TRP A 181 21.92 -4.92 2.29
CA TRP A 181 21.88 -4.13 1.06
C TRP A 181 20.46 -3.99 0.52
N GLY A 182 19.65 -5.04 0.68
CA GLY A 182 18.23 -5.02 0.37
C GLY A 182 17.48 -3.90 1.10
N MET A 183 17.70 -3.76 2.41
CA MET A 183 17.08 -2.70 3.20
C MET A 183 17.50 -1.31 2.72
N VAL A 184 18.78 -1.08 2.53
CA VAL A 184 19.30 0.23 2.10
C VAL A 184 18.76 0.59 0.71
N LEU A 185 18.90 -0.32 -0.26
CA LEU A 185 18.48 -0.09 -1.65
C LEU A 185 16.96 0.09 -1.75
N ALA A 186 16.18 -0.78 -1.09
CA ALA A 186 14.73 -0.68 -1.09
C ALA A 186 14.25 0.64 -0.47
N THR A 187 14.85 1.05 0.65
CA THR A 187 14.51 2.33 1.30
C THR A 187 14.87 3.51 0.41
N VAL A 188 16.09 3.55 -0.15
CA VAL A 188 16.55 4.67 -0.99
C VAL A 188 15.75 4.77 -2.29
N ILE A 189 15.58 3.65 -2.99
CA ILE A 189 14.87 3.65 -4.28
C ILE A 189 13.37 3.92 -4.06
N GLY A 190 12.75 3.28 -3.06
CA GLY A 190 11.35 3.49 -2.75
C GLY A 190 11.04 4.91 -2.32
N SER A 191 11.85 5.50 -1.43
CA SER A 191 11.69 6.88 -1.03
C SER A 191 11.91 7.86 -2.16
N SER A 192 12.95 7.66 -2.97
CA SER A 192 13.21 8.50 -4.15
C SER A 192 12.06 8.43 -5.14
N PHE A 193 11.52 7.24 -5.37
CA PHE A 193 10.36 7.04 -6.25
C PHE A 193 9.11 7.73 -5.69
N THR A 194 8.82 7.59 -4.39
CA THR A 194 7.67 8.25 -3.76
C THR A 194 7.77 9.76 -3.84
N VAL A 195 8.93 10.33 -3.51
CA VAL A 195 9.17 11.78 -3.56
C VAL A 195 9.07 12.29 -5.00
N LEU A 196 9.66 11.57 -5.96
CA LEU A 196 9.61 11.94 -7.37
C LEU A 196 8.18 11.86 -7.92
N ALA A 197 7.44 10.80 -7.60
CA ALA A 197 6.04 10.64 -7.98
C ALA A 197 5.18 11.78 -7.42
N HIS A 198 5.44 12.20 -6.18
CA HIS A 198 4.76 13.33 -5.58
C HIS A 198 5.08 14.66 -6.30
N TRP A 199 6.35 14.93 -6.60
CA TRP A 199 6.75 16.17 -7.29
C TRP A 199 6.28 16.22 -8.74
N ARG A 200 6.31 15.07 -9.44
CA ARG A 200 5.86 14.96 -10.84
C ARG A 200 4.35 14.75 -10.94
N LYS A 201 3.64 14.62 -9.81
CA LYS A 201 2.20 14.35 -9.75
C LYS A 201 1.79 13.14 -10.59
N TRP A 202 2.61 12.08 -10.55
CA TRP A 202 2.31 10.85 -11.27
C TRP A 202 1.10 10.16 -10.64
N GLN A 203 0.10 9.87 -11.46
CA GLN A 203 -1.14 9.22 -11.06
C GLN A 203 -1.37 8.00 -11.95
N LEU A 204 -2.03 6.98 -11.40
CA LEU A 204 -2.54 5.87 -12.21
C LEU A 204 -3.83 6.32 -12.91
N PRO A 205 -4.04 5.89 -14.17
CA PRO A 205 -5.30 6.14 -14.86
C PRO A 205 -6.46 5.54 -14.09
N VAL A 206 -7.52 6.32 -13.92
CA VAL A 206 -8.74 5.89 -13.23
C VAL A 206 -9.61 5.09 -14.19
N HIS A 207 -10.29 4.07 -13.70
CA HIS A 207 -11.00 3.03 -14.46
C HIS A 207 -12.15 3.50 -15.39
N THR A 208 -12.46 4.79 -15.43
CA THR A 208 -13.59 5.34 -16.20
C THR A 208 -13.46 5.17 -17.72
N ASP A 209 -12.25 4.92 -18.23
CA ASP A 209 -12.00 4.84 -19.67
C ASP A 209 -11.74 3.42 -20.19
N TRP A 210 -11.84 2.41 -19.33
CA TRP A 210 -11.61 1.00 -19.69
C TRP A 210 -12.92 0.25 -19.98
N SER A 211 -13.93 0.93 -20.50
CA SER A 211 -15.10 0.24 -21.06
C SER A 211 -14.68 -0.39 -22.39
N LEU A 212 -14.68 -1.71 -22.45
CA LEU A 212 -14.69 -2.43 -23.72
C LEU A 212 -16.03 -2.08 -24.40
N SER A 213 -16.07 -0.98 -25.14
CA SER A 213 -17.20 -0.67 -25.99
C SER A 213 -17.19 -1.69 -27.16
N ILE A 214 -17.71 -2.86 -26.92
CA ILE A 214 -17.98 -3.83 -27.97
C ILE A 214 -19.18 -3.29 -28.71
N THR A 215 -18.97 -2.74 -29.90
CA THR A 215 -20.08 -2.32 -30.75
C THR A 215 -20.93 -3.55 -31.10
N PRO A 216 -22.27 -3.38 -31.29
CA PRO A 216 -23.16 -4.48 -31.69
C PRO A 216 -22.64 -5.26 -32.90
N ALA A 217 -21.99 -4.56 -33.83
CA ALA A 217 -21.36 -5.17 -35.00
C ALA A 217 -20.14 -6.09 -34.66
N GLN A 218 -19.36 -5.72 -33.64
CA GLN A 218 -18.24 -6.56 -33.16
C GLN A 218 -18.76 -7.79 -32.38
N LEU A 219 -19.82 -7.60 -31.61
CA LEU A 219 -20.47 -8.71 -30.90
C LEU A 219 -21.06 -9.73 -31.89
N ARG A 220 -21.75 -9.24 -32.95
CA ARG A 220 -22.22 -10.10 -34.06
C ARG A 220 -21.11 -10.87 -34.74
N ARG A 221 -19.95 -10.24 -34.99
CA ARG A 221 -18.79 -10.95 -35.58
C ARG A 221 -18.30 -12.07 -34.68
N LEU A 222 -18.18 -11.81 -33.35
CA LEU A 222 -17.75 -12.82 -32.38
C LEU A 222 -18.73 -13.98 -32.26
N LEU A 223 -20.03 -13.69 -32.27
CA LEU A 223 -21.09 -14.71 -32.24
C LEU A 223 -21.13 -15.53 -33.53
N ASN A 224 -20.95 -14.92 -34.70
CA ASN A 224 -20.90 -15.63 -35.98
C ASN A 224 -19.63 -16.45 -36.16
N THR A 225 -18.49 -16.04 -35.63
CA THR A 225 -17.23 -16.82 -35.65
C THR A 225 -17.36 -18.07 -34.77
N ARG A 226 -18.14 -18.01 -33.69
CA ARG A 226 -18.38 -19.14 -32.78
C ARG A 226 -19.40 -20.13 -33.33
N SER A 227 -20.29 -19.71 -34.25
CA SER A 227 -21.22 -20.59 -34.95
C SER A 227 -20.56 -21.43 -36.07
N GLY A 228 -19.30 -21.16 -36.40
CA GLY A 228 -18.51 -21.92 -37.38
C GLY A 228 -17.89 -23.23 -36.86
N PHE A 229 -18.01 -23.55 -35.56
CA PHE A 229 -17.68 -24.91 -35.08
C PHE A 229 -18.79 -25.89 -35.48
N PRO A 230 -18.47 -27.01 -36.10
CA PRO A 230 -19.48 -28.00 -36.53
C PRO A 230 -20.17 -28.55 -35.25
N HIS A 231 -21.35 -28.02 -34.96
CA HIS A 231 -22.23 -28.60 -33.94
C HIS A 231 -22.67 -29.99 -34.42
N ARG A 232 -22.23 -31.01 -33.75
CA ARG A 232 -22.78 -32.35 -33.82
C ARG A 232 -24.20 -32.29 -33.22
N GLY A 233 -25.20 -31.96 -34.06
CA GLY A 233 -26.62 -32.26 -33.88
C GLY A 233 -27.30 -31.77 -32.60
N GLY A 234 -27.24 -30.49 -32.28
CA GLY A 234 -28.06 -29.89 -31.22
C GLY A 234 -28.47 -28.46 -31.59
N ASN A 235 -29.68 -28.04 -31.18
CA ASN A 235 -30.14 -26.67 -31.32
C ASN A 235 -29.17 -25.71 -30.56
N PRO A 236 -28.95 -24.48 -31.06
CA PRO A 236 -28.16 -23.51 -30.32
C PRO A 236 -28.79 -23.28 -28.93
N PRO A 237 -27.97 -23.06 -27.89
CA PRO A 237 -28.47 -22.76 -26.55
C PRO A 237 -29.49 -21.63 -26.62
N GLU A 238 -30.59 -21.78 -25.91
CA GLU A 238 -31.73 -20.82 -25.88
C GLU A 238 -31.27 -19.39 -25.56
N ASP A 239 -30.24 -19.24 -24.71
CA ASP A 239 -29.62 -17.98 -24.34
C ASP A 239 -28.99 -17.24 -25.54
N LEU A 240 -28.41 -17.95 -26.50
CA LEU A 240 -27.83 -17.37 -27.72
C LEU A 240 -28.90 -16.91 -28.72
N ALA A 241 -30.03 -17.59 -28.75
CA ALA A 241 -31.17 -17.22 -29.61
C ALA A 241 -31.87 -15.96 -29.06
N ASN A 242 -32.02 -15.86 -27.74
CA ASN A 242 -32.58 -14.69 -27.06
C ASN A 242 -31.68 -13.46 -27.21
N LEU A 243 -30.37 -13.61 -27.04
CA LEU A 243 -29.39 -12.52 -27.22
C LEU A 243 -29.38 -11.97 -28.66
N LYS A 244 -29.60 -12.85 -29.66
CA LYS A 244 -29.71 -12.40 -31.06
C LYS A 244 -30.98 -11.59 -31.31
N ARG A 245 -32.11 -11.96 -30.69
CA ARG A 245 -33.36 -11.19 -30.80
C ARG A 245 -33.23 -9.81 -30.18
N GLU A 246 -32.67 -9.71 -28.97
CA GLU A 246 -32.44 -8.41 -28.31
C GLU A 246 -31.53 -7.49 -29.15
N LEU A 247 -30.52 -8.05 -29.84
CA LEU A 247 -29.65 -7.26 -30.72
C LEU A 247 -30.34 -6.82 -32.02
N ASP A 248 -31.28 -7.61 -32.51
CA ASP A 248 -32.05 -7.26 -33.72
C ASP A 248 -33.09 -6.16 -33.39
N GLU A 249 -33.71 -6.18 -32.20
CA GLU A 249 -34.64 -5.14 -31.74
C GLU A 249 -33.94 -3.78 -31.54
N VAL A 250 -32.71 -3.75 -31.04
CA VAL A 250 -31.93 -2.50 -30.85
C VAL A 250 -31.53 -1.87 -32.18
N ASP A 251 -31.34 -2.65 -33.24
CA ASP A 251 -31.00 -2.11 -34.58
C ASP A 251 -32.24 -1.59 -35.34
N GLU A 252 -33.48 -1.98 -34.96
CA GLU A 252 -34.72 -1.47 -35.56
C GLU A 252 -35.18 -0.14 -34.90
N GLU A 253 -34.69 0.19 -33.70
CA GLU A 253 -35.02 1.46 -33.00
C GLU A 253 -34.04 2.61 -33.31
N ASN A 254 -32.95 2.42 -34.09
CA ASN A 254 -31.98 3.45 -34.47
C ASN A 254 -31.96 3.68 -36.00
#